data_d134224b5d0808adc591658e674d4697
#
_entry.id   d134224b5d0808adc591658e674d4697
#
_cell.length_a   1.000
_cell.length_b   1.000
_cell.length_c   1.000
_cell.angle_alpha   90.00
_cell.angle_beta   90.00
_cell.angle_gamma   90.00
#
_symmetry.space_group_name_H-M   'P 1'
#
loop_
_entity.id
_entity.type
_entity.pdbx_description
1 polymer ?
#
loop_
_entity_poly.entity_id
_entity_poly.type
_entity_poly.pdbx_seq_one_letter_code
_entity_poly.pdbx_strand_id
1 'polypeptide(L)'
;MKNYNQVYVENSLEAAQHYCRAFGAEITRAFLNADGTAYEHCELSVNGEGFLALAEAKNPCDVALVHRMKWETMTFNVFEMGSEEAVRHAFGVLSEGGMVLQPPGPLPWNPFNATVIDKYGVCWWIAK
;
A
#
# COMPACT_ATOMS: atom_id res chain seq x y z
N MET A 1 -13.59 -18.98 1.08
CA MET A 1 -12.90 -18.13 0.08
C MET A 1 -12.19 -17.01 0.84
N LYS A 2 -10.93 -16.73 0.51
CA LYS A 2 -10.18 -15.60 1.08
C LYS A 2 -9.76 -14.68 -0.06
N ASN A 3 -9.76 -13.39 0.19
CA ASN A 3 -9.21 -12.39 -0.72
C ASN A 3 -7.89 -11.88 -0.15
N TYR A 4 -6.88 -11.76 -1.00
CA TYR A 4 -5.56 -11.27 -0.63
C TYR A 4 -5.07 -10.28 -1.69
N ASN A 5 -4.81 -9.07 -1.26
CA ASN A 5 -4.40 -8.01 -2.17
C ASN A 5 -2.90 -8.09 -2.45
N GLN A 6 -2.53 -7.94 -3.71
CA GLN A 6 -1.13 -7.86 -4.12
C GLN A 6 -0.88 -6.62 -4.95
N VAL A 7 0.23 -5.96 -4.71
CA VAL A 7 0.73 -4.82 -5.49
C VAL A 7 1.99 -5.21 -6.24
N TYR A 8 2.15 -4.63 -7.42
CA TYR A 8 3.39 -4.70 -8.19
C TYR A 8 4.01 -3.31 -8.19
N VAL A 9 5.23 -3.23 -7.68
CA VAL A 9 5.92 -1.96 -7.44
C VAL A 9 7.36 -2.01 -7.93
N GLU A 10 7.87 -0.89 -8.37
CA GLU A 10 9.31 -0.73 -8.58
C GLU A 10 9.99 -0.54 -7.23
N ASN A 11 11.20 -1.09 -7.07
CA ASN A 11 11.95 -1.04 -5.83
C ASN A 11 11.24 -1.75 -4.66
N SER A 12 10.86 -3.00 -4.88
CA SER A 12 10.04 -3.79 -3.95
C SER A 12 10.66 -3.97 -2.56
N LEU A 13 12.00 -3.99 -2.44
CA LEU A 13 12.68 -4.09 -1.13
C LEU A 13 12.37 -2.86 -0.26
N GLU A 14 12.48 -1.67 -0.84
CA GLU A 14 12.17 -0.42 -0.14
C GLU A 14 10.67 -0.31 0.13
N ALA A 15 9.83 -0.68 -0.85
CA ALA A 15 8.37 -0.63 -0.71
C ALA A 15 7.87 -1.50 0.45
N ALA A 16 8.41 -2.71 0.62
CA ALA A 16 8.06 -3.57 1.75
C ALA A 16 8.36 -2.89 3.10
N GLN A 17 9.53 -2.29 3.24
CA GLN A 17 9.89 -1.55 4.46
C GLN A 17 9.00 -0.32 4.68
N HIS A 18 8.65 0.37 3.60
CA HIS A 18 7.75 1.52 3.65
C HIS A 18 6.37 1.14 4.20
N TYR A 19 5.79 0.04 3.72
CA TYR A 19 4.50 -0.45 4.21
C TYR A 19 4.59 -1.02 5.63
N CYS A 20 5.70 -1.69 5.98
CA CYS A 20 5.94 -2.10 7.36
C CYS A 20 5.91 -0.90 8.32
N ARG A 21 6.57 0.21 7.97
CA ARG A 21 6.54 1.43 8.79
C ARG A 21 5.15 2.07 8.86
N ALA A 22 4.44 2.11 7.73
CA ALA A 22 3.12 2.75 7.66
C ALA A 22 2.07 2.05 8.55
N PHE A 23 2.07 0.72 8.52
CA PHE A 23 1.00 -0.08 9.11
C PHE A 23 1.42 -0.93 10.32
N GLY A 24 2.67 -0.84 10.74
CA GLY A 24 3.20 -1.73 11.78
C GLY A 24 3.22 -3.19 11.35
N ALA A 25 3.37 -3.42 10.05
CA ALA A 25 3.38 -4.75 9.48
C ALA A 25 4.76 -5.42 9.61
N GLU A 26 4.76 -6.73 9.53
CA GLU A 26 5.95 -7.57 9.53
C GLU A 26 6.03 -8.37 8.21
N ILE A 27 7.25 -8.57 7.70
CA ILE A 27 7.48 -9.49 6.59
C ILE A 27 7.40 -10.91 7.13
N THR A 28 6.41 -11.67 6.71
CA THR A 28 6.19 -13.05 7.16
C THR A 28 6.62 -14.09 6.15
N ARG A 29 6.74 -13.70 4.88
CA ARG A 29 7.19 -14.58 3.82
C ARG A 29 7.86 -13.76 2.72
N ALA A 30 9.03 -14.19 2.25
CA ALA A 30 9.77 -13.47 1.24
C ALA A 30 10.55 -14.41 0.32
N PHE A 31 10.43 -14.17 -0.97
CA PHE A 31 11.19 -14.84 -2.02
C PHE A 31 11.90 -13.78 -2.84
N LEU A 32 13.22 -13.77 -2.75
CA LEU A 32 14.04 -12.86 -3.55
C LEU A 32 14.25 -13.42 -4.97
N ASN A 33 14.51 -12.51 -5.91
CA ASN A 33 15.00 -12.88 -7.23
C ASN A 33 16.43 -13.46 -7.12
N ALA A 34 16.97 -13.97 -8.23
CA ALA A 34 18.24 -14.71 -8.25
C ALA A 34 19.43 -13.88 -7.74
N ASP A 35 19.46 -12.56 -7.98
CA ASP A 35 20.54 -11.67 -7.54
C ASP A 35 20.27 -10.97 -6.20
N GLY A 36 19.14 -11.22 -5.58
CA GLY A 36 18.77 -10.66 -4.28
C GLY A 36 18.40 -9.18 -4.30
N THR A 37 18.11 -8.60 -5.46
CA THR A 37 17.87 -7.16 -5.61
C THR A 37 16.39 -6.76 -5.56
N ALA A 38 15.48 -7.73 -5.62
CA ALA A 38 14.04 -7.50 -5.63
C ALA A 38 13.26 -8.71 -5.09
N TYR A 39 12.04 -8.50 -4.66
CA TYR A 39 11.14 -9.58 -4.31
C TYR A 39 10.44 -10.15 -5.54
N GLU A 40 10.55 -11.47 -5.73
CA GLU A 40 9.64 -12.23 -6.57
C GLU A 40 8.24 -12.28 -5.95
N HIS A 41 8.21 -12.40 -4.63
CA HIS A 41 6.99 -12.40 -3.81
C HIS A 41 7.34 -12.09 -2.36
N CYS A 42 6.56 -11.21 -1.74
CA CYS A 42 6.70 -10.87 -0.33
C CYS A 42 5.33 -10.73 0.30
N GLU A 43 5.14 -11.29 1.48
CA GLU A 43 3.90 -11.20 2.25
C GLU A 43 4.12 -10.42 3.53
N LEU A 44 3.25 -9.46 3.78
CA LEU A 44 3.20 -8.66 4.99
C LEU A 44 2.00 -9.07 5.84
N SER A 45 2.19 -9.09 7.15
CA SER A 45 1.14 -9.37 8.13
C SER A 45 1.08 -8.29 9.20
N VAL A 46 -0.11 -8.04 9.72
CA VAL A 46 -0.36 -7.18 10.87
C VAL A 46 -1.01 -8.02 11.96
N ASN A 47 -0.44 -8.03 13.16
CA ASN A 47 -0.92 -8.85 14.30
C ASN A 47 -1.08 -10.34 13.94
N GLY A 48 -0.20 -10.87 13.08
CA GLY A 48 -0.24 -12.28 12.66
C GLY A 48 -1.25 -12.60 11.57
N GLU A 49 -2.02 -11.63 11.09
CA GLU A 49 -2.95 -11.80 9.97
C GLU A 49 -2.36 -11.24 8.69
N GLY A 50 -2.54 -11.99 7.58
CA GLY A 50 -2.09 -11.53 6.25
C GLY A 50 -2.74 -10.21 5.87
N PHE A 51 -1.91 -9.24 5.49
CA PHE A 51 -2.34 -7.88 5.20
C PHE A 51 -2.17 -7.52 3.72
N LEU A 52 -0.99 -7.71 3.17
CA LEU A 52 -0.64 -7.30 1.81
C LEU A 52 0.43 -8.21 1.24
N ALA A 53 0.33 -8.55 -0.04
CA ALA A 53 1.46 -9.09 -0.79
C ALA A 53 2.03 -8.04 -1.74
N LEU A 54 3.31 -8.17 -2.04
CA LEU A 54 3.97 -7.32 -3.04
C LEU A 54 5.03 -8.10 -3.82
N ALA A 55 5.27 -7.67 -5.03
CA ALA A 55 6.30 -8.17 -5.92
C ALA A 55 6.88 -7.04 -6.77
N GLU A 56 8.08 -7.25 -7.30
CA GLU A 56 8.68 -6.32 -8.26
C GLU A 56 7.87 -6.27 -9.54
N ALA A 57 7.60 -5.06 -10.03
CA ALA A 57 6.96 -4.85 -11.32
C ALA A 57 7.94 -5.20 -12.45
N LYS A 58 7.75 -6.35 -13.08
CA LYS A 58 8.66 -6.88 -14.10
C LYS A 58 8.27 -6.59 -15.54
N ASN A 59 6.98 -6.41 -15.77
CA ASN A 59 6.46 -6.32 -17.13
C ASN A 59 6.05 -4.90 -17.45
N PRO A 60 6.59 -4.29 -18.52
CA PRO A 60 5.96 -3.13 -19.08
C PRO A 60 4.54 -3.52 -19.50
N CYS A 61 3.56 -2.95 -18.82
CA CYS A 61 2.17 -3.08 -19.27
C CYS A 61 2.05 -2.46 -20.66
N ASP A 62 1.09 -2.95 -21.44
CA ASP A 62 0.65 -2.24 -22.64
C ASP A 62 0.34 -0.78 -22.27
N VAL A 63 1.12 0.13 -22.84
CA VAL A 63 1.03 1.58 -22.54
C VAL A 63 -0.39 2.10 -22.79
N ALA A 64 -1.09 1.58 -23.81
CA ALA A 64 -2.46 1.98 -24.10
C ALA A 64 -3.44 1.52 -23.01
N LEU A 65 -3.20 0.38 -22.38
CA LEU A 65 -3.99 -0.10 -21.26
C LEU A 65 -3.73 0.74 -20.01
N VAL A 66 -2.46 1.03 -19.71
CA VAL A 66 -2.06 1.87 -18.57
C VAL A 66 -2.68 3.26 -18.67
N HIS A 67 -2.70 3.87 -19.86
CA HIS A 67 -3.31 5.18 -20.08
C HIS A 67 -4.83 5.19 -19.89
N ARG A 68 -5.49 4.03 -20.02
CA ARG A 68 -6.92 3.87 -19.72
C ARG A 68 -7.21 3.61 -18.26
N MET A 69 -6.22 3.12 -17.50
CA MET A 69 -6.34 2.89 -16.07
C MET A 69 -6.12 4.22 -15.34
N LYS A 70 -7.21 4.78 -14.86
CA LYS A 70 -7.12 5.90 -13.93
C LYS A 70 -6.68 5.35 -12.56
N TRP A 71 -5.80 6.07 -11.88
CA TRP A 71 -5.37 5.71 -10.52
C TRP A 71 -6.55 5.58 -9.53
N GLU A 72 -7.67 6.29 -9.76
CA GLU A 72 -8.91 6.17 -8.98
C GLU A 72 -9.69 4.87 -9.22
N THR A 73 -9.26 4.02 -10.14
CA THR A 73 -9.98 2.78 -10.47
C THR A 73 -9.95 1.78 -9.31
N MET A 74 -8.87 1.77 -8.53
CA MET A 74 -8.70 0.88 -7.40
C MET A 74 -8.05 1.62 -6.23
N THR A 75 -8.59 1.40 -5.04
CA THR A 75 -8.06 1.92 -3.79
C THR A 75 -7.94 0.77 -2.79
N PHE A 76 -6.80 0.68 -2.12
CA PHE A 76 -6.65 -0.22 -0.99
C PHE A 76 -7.24 0.45 0.25
N ASN A 77 -8.32 -0.12 0.76
CA ASN A 77 -9.02 0.41 1.92
C ASN A 77 -8.51 -0.29 3.19
N VAL A 78 -7.85 0.47 4.05
CA VAL A 78 -7.41 0.04 5.37
C VAL A 78 -8.24 0.79 6.40
N PHE A 79 -9.13 0.11 7.07
CA PHE A 79 -10.07 0.70 8.01
C PHE A 79 -10.03 -0.02 9.36
N GLU A 80 -10.73 0.53 10.34
CA GLU A 80 -10.68 0.05 11.72
C GLU A 80 -9.25 0.09 12.29
N MET A 81 -8.51 1.15 11.98
CA MET A 81 -7.13 1.33 12.44
C MET A 81 -7.03 1.68 13.95
N GLY A 82 -8.15 1.76 14.63
CA GLY A 82 -8.25 1.91 16.09
C GLY A 82 -8.13 3.34 16.61
N SER A 83 -7.28 4.18 16.04
CA SER A 83 -7.09 5.56 16.52
C SER A 83 -6.80 6.54 15.39
N GLU A 84 -7.02 7.84 15.67
CA GLU A 84 -6.62 8.91 14.75
C GLU A 84 -5.10 8.99 14.59
N GLU A 85 -4.35 8.67 15.66
CA GLU A 85 -2.89 8.64 15.63
C GLU A 85 -2.37 7.58 14.65
N ALA A 86 -2.99 6.41 14.59
CA ALA A 86 -2.63 5.36 13.65
C ALA A 86 -2.85 5.81 12.20
N VAL A 87 -4.00 6.46 11.93
CA VAL A 87 -4.29 7.04 10.62
C VAL A 87 -3.29 8.14 10.26
N ARG A 88 -3.00 9.07 11.18
CA ARG A 88 -2.01 10.14 10.96
C ARG A 88 -0.62 9.60 10.73
N HIS A 89 -0.21 8.58 11.49
CA HIS A 89 1.09 7.93 11.31
C HIS A 89 1.20 7.29 9.91
N ALA A 90 0.22 6.45 9.54
CA ALA A 90 0.21 5.83 8.22
C ALA A 90 0.18 6.86 7.09
N PHE A 91 -0.65 7.91 7.23
CA PHE A 91 -0.70 9.01 6.28
C PHE A 91 0.66 9.70 6.13
N GLY A 92 1.34 10.00 7.24
CA GLY A 92 2.66 10.62 7.23
C GLY A 92 3.67 9.80 6.44
N VAL A 93 3.71 8.50 6.64
CA VAL A 93 4.62 7.59 5.92
C VAL A 93 4.21 7.47 4.45
N LEU A 94 2.96 7.18 4.15
CA LEU A 94 2.48 6.94 2.79
C LEU A 94 2.57 8.18 1.90
N SER A 95 2.43 9.38 2.48
CA SER A 95 2.51 10.64 1.72
C SER A 95 3.94 11.07 1.38
N GLU A 96 4.98 10.42 1.94
CA GLU A 96 6.38 10.70 1.62
C GLU A 96 6.66 10.46 0.13
N GLY A 97 6.93 11.51 -0.63
CA GLY A 97 7.16 11.43 -2.09
C GLY A 97 5.93 11.05 -2.91
N GLY A 98 4.77 10.99 -2.29
CA GLY A 98 3.50 10.68 -2.92
C GLY A 98 2.63 11.91 -3.19
N MET A 99 1.35 11.69 -3.39
CA MET A 99 0.36 12.73 -3.66
C MET A 99 -0.83 12.60 -2.70
N VAL A 100 -1.13 13.66 -1.97
CA VAL A 100 -2.29 13.72 -1.08
C VAL A 100 -3.52 14.03 -1.92
N LEU A 101 -4.53 13.14 -1.88
CA LEU A 101 -5.84 13.36 -2.49
C LEU A 101 -6.82 13.96 -1.50
N GLN A 102 -6.78 13.50 -0.25
CA GLN A 102 -7.57 14.01 0.84
C GLN A 102 -6.73 13.97 2.13
N PRO A 103 -6.49 15.10 2.78
CA PRO A 103 -5.79 15.12 4.06
C PRO A 103 -6.63 14.47 5.16
N PRO A 104 -6.00 14.09 6.29
CA PRO A 104 -6.74 13.51 7.43
C PRO A 104 -7.86 14.40 7.91
N GLY A 105 -9.04 13.84 7.99
CA GLY A 105 -10.25 14.55 8.41
C GLY A 105 -11.52 13.72 8.22
N PRO A 106 -12.69 14.32 8.53
CA PRO A 106 -13.96 13.64 8.42
C PRO A 106 -14.51 13.60 6.98
N LEU A 107 -15.23 12.54 6.68
CA LEU A 107 -16.16 12.42 5.56
C LEU A 107 -17.56 12.08 6.11
N PRO A 108 -18.65 12.25 5.31
CA PRO A 108 -19.98 11.91 5.78
C PRO A 108 -20.16 10.49 6.30
N TRP A 109 -19.38 9.55 5.79
CA TRP A 109 -19.44 8.12 6.12
C TRP A 109 -18.31 7.62 7.04
N ASN A 110 -17.33 8.46 7.37
CA ASN A 110 -16.25 8.09 8.28
C ASN A 110 -15.74 9.31 9.04
N PRO A 111 -15.61 9.22 10.39
CA PRO A 111 -15.27 10.38 11.21
C PRO A 111 -13.82 10.85 11.04
N PHE A 112 -12.91 9.97 10.63
CA PHE A 112 -11.50 10.32 10.45
C PHE A 112 -10.80 9.40 9.46
N ASN A 113 -10.46 9.94 8.31
CA ASN A 113 -9.85 9.19 7.22
C ASN A 113 -8.95 10.09 6.35
N ALA A 114 -8.16 9.49 5.49
CA ALA A 114 -7.33 10.17 4.50
C ALA A 114 -7.22 9.33 3.22
N THR A 115 -6.91 9.99 2.11
CA THR A 115 -6.64 9.32 0.83
C THR A 115 -5.34 9.84 0.25
N VAL A 116 -4.46 8.92 -0.12
CA VAL A 116 -3.13 9.24 -0.63
C VAL A 116 -2.73 8.25 -1.74
N ILE A 117 -2.02 8.74 -2.75
CA ILE A 117 -1.25 7.89 -3.66
C ILE A 117 0.18 7.93 -3.17
N ASP A 118 0.74 6.77 -2.85
CA ASP A 118 2.12 6.69 -2.39
C ASP A 118 3.13 6.86 -3.55
N LYS A 119 4.42 6.97 -3.23
CA LYS A 119 5.48 7.13 -4.22
C LYS A 119 5.66 5.93 -5.16
N TYR A 120 5.03 4.80 -4.86
CA TYR A 120 5.03 3.61 -5.72
C TYR A 120 3.80 3.54 -6.64
N GLY A 121 2.90 4.52 -6.56
CA GLY A 121 1.69 4.60 -7.37
C GLY A 121 0.49 3.85 -6.82
N VAL A 122 0.54 3.39 -5.57
CA VAL A 122 -0.57 2.69 -4.91
C VAL A 122 -1.48 3.70 -4.23
N CYS A 123 -2.77 3.61 -4.51
CA CYS A 123 -3.79 4.45 -3.88
C CYS A 123 -4.32 3.81 -2.60
N TRP A 124 -4.28 4.55 -1.51
CA TRP A 124 -4.69 4.14 -0.17
C TRP A 124 -5.81 5.02 0.34
N TRP A 125 -6.88 4.42 0.84
CA TRP A 125 -7.83 5.05 1.74
C TRP A 125 -7.64 4.44 3.12
N ILE A 126 -7.28 5.26 4.09
CA ILE A 126 -6.96 4.84 5.45
C ILE A 126 -7.94 5.50 6.43
N ALA A 127 -8.49 4.74 7.35
CA ALA A 127 -9.58 5.18 8.19
C ALA A 127 -9.55 4.59 9.61
N LYS A 128 -10.05 5.39 10.55
CA LYS A 128 -10.29 4.99 11.92
C LYS A 128 -11.51 4.07 12.01
#